data_d95896c148deae7abffc9f40496bb55c
#
_entry.id   d95896c148deae7abffc9f40496bb55c
#
_cell.length_a   1.000
_cell.length_b   1.000
_cell.length_c   1.000
_cell.angle_alpha   90.00
_cell.angle_beta   90.00
_cell.angle_gamma   90.00
#
_symmetry.space_group_name_H-M   'P 1'
#
loop_
_entity.id
_entity.type
_entity.pdbx_description
1 polymer ?
#
loop_
_entity_poly.entity_id
_entity_poly.type
_entity_poly.pdbx_seq_one_letter_code
_entity_poly.pdbx_strand_id
1 'polypeptide(L)'
;MLKINQWSLRSRLTVGILVLSAIGFSAASFGASQALKRYLVDQIDNQLGSVVGGTAMRLDRGAAIQEQHDELGENNHQKKNSPQPLQRIPTTLSVTLIDAKGGIKGALGGDLTTFQITDYLKGFTHAKAVATDGKPFTVQADGPDFRAIAEILPTTGDTLVVAQSLEAVDKTSHQLLALFLIIGLIVLVLIAIGARYVIRIGM
;
A
#
# COMPACT_ATOMS: atom_id res chain seq x y z
N MET A 1 8.39 -28.39 33.03
CA MET A 1 7.33 -29.35 32.67
C MET A 1 6.18 -29.17 33.67
N LEU A 2 5.05 -28.57 33.25
CA LEU A 2 3.85 -28.35 34.07
C LEU A 2 3.20 -29.73 34.33
N LYS A 3 3.12 -30.17 35.59
CA LYS A 3 2.47 -31.42 35.97
C LYS A 3 0.94 -31.28 35.88
N ILE A 4 0.41 -31.44 34.68
CA ILE A 4 -1.05 -31.31 34.35
C ILE A 4 -1.88 -32.40 35.09
N ASN A 5 -1.22 -33.41 35.63
CA ASN A 5 -1.90 -34.59 36.21
C ASN A 5 -2.48 -34.41 37.62
N GLN A 6 -2.22 -33.26 38.27
CA GLN A 6 -2.73 -32.95 39.62
C GLN A 6 -3.89 -31.92 39.62
N TRP A 7 -4.38 -31.50 38.45
CA TRP A 7 -5.44 -30.54 38.37
C TRP A 7 -6.82 -31.22 38.49
N SER A 8 -7.76 -30.58 39.23
CA SER A 8 -9.13 -31.04 39.29
C SER A 8 -9.78 -31.04 37.91
N LEU A 9 -10.71 -31.92 37.67
CA LEU A 9 -11.42 -32.02 36.37
C LEU A 9 -11.99 -30.66 35.92
N ARG A 10 -12.49 -29.86 36.89
CA ARG A 10 -13.02 -28.51 36.68
C ARG A 10 -11.95 -27.53 36.14
N SER A 11 -10.74 -27.58 36.73
CA SER A 11 -9.65 -26.74 36.29
C SER A 11 -9.19 -27.09 34.86
N ARG A 12 -9.18 -28.38 34.52
CA ARG A 12 -8.85 -28.82 33.14
C ARG A 12 -9.87 -28.30 32.12
N LEU A 13 -11.17 -28.34 32.46
CA LEU A 13 -12.22 -27.86 31.59
C LEU A 13 -12.15 -26.34 31.41
N THR A 14 -11.93 -25.58 32.48
CA THR A 14 -11.76 -24.12 32.40
C THR A 14 -10.56 -23.72 31.53
N VAL A 15 -9.41 -24.37 31.74
CA VAL A 15 -8.21 -24.13 30.95
C VAL A 15 -8.42 -24.51 29.48
N GLY A 16 -9.12 -25.63 29.23
CA GLY A 16 -9.47 -26.04 27.87
C GLY A 16 -10.31 -24.98 27.13
N ILE A 17 -11.33 -24.42 27.79
CA ILE A 17 -12.17 -23.37 27.21
C ILE A 17 -11.33 -22.10 26.97
N LEU A 18 -10.48 -21.68 27.92
CA LEU A 18 -9.64 -20.51 27.77
C LEU A 18 -8.65 -20.66 26.60
N VAL A 19 -8.01 -21.82 26.48
CA VAL A 19 -7.07 -22.09 25.38
C VAL A 19 -7.81 -22.10 24.05
N LEU A 20 -8.97 -22.75 23.96
CA LEU A 20 -9.78 -22.77 22.74
C LEU A 20 -10.24 -21.37 22.33
N SER A 21 -10.70 -20.59 23.32
CA SER A 21 -11.09 -19.19 23.08
C SER A 21 -9.89 -18.34 22.62
N ALA A 22 -8.72 -18.51 23.23
CA ALA A 22 -7.52 -17.78 22.83
C ALA A 22 -7.10 -18.09 21.38
N ILE A 23 -7.14 -19.37 21.00
CA ILE A 23 -6.86 -19.80 19.62
C ILE A 23 -7.89 -19.21 18.66
N GLY A 24 -9.18 -19.26 18.98
CA GLY A 24 -10.25 -18.70 18.16
C GLY A 24 -10.09 -17.19 17.95
N PHE A 25 -9.83 -16.44 19.03
CA PHE A 25 -9.56 -15.00 18.95
C PHE A 25 -8.32 -14.67 18.12
N SER A 26 -7.24 -15.41 18.31
CA SER A 26 -5.99 -15.18 17.54
C SER A 26 -6.21 -15.44 16.04
N ALA A 27 -6.89 -16.53 15.70
CA ALA A 27 -7.21 -16.86 14.31
C ALA A 27 -8.14 -15.81 13.66
N ALA A 28 -9.19 -15.38 14.39
CA ALA A 28 -10.11 -14.35 13.92
C ALA A 28 -9.41 -12.99 13.73
N SER A 29 -8.56 -12.58 14.68
CA SER A 29 -7.81 -11.32 14.60
C SER A 29 -6.84 -11.32 13.43
N PHE A 30 -6.13 -12.42 13.22
CA PHE A 30 -5.21 -12.57 12.09
C PHE A 30 -5.97 -12.54 10.76
N GLY A 31 -7.07 -13.29 10.66
CA GLY A 31 -7.91 -13.31 9.45
C GLY A 31 -8.49 -11.94 9.12
N ALA A 32 -9.01 -11.22 10.12
CA ALA A 32 -9.55 -9.87 9.94
C ALA A 32 -8.48 -8.87 9.49
N SER A 33 -7.28 -8.92 10.09
CA SER A 33 -6.16 -8.06 9.71
C SER A 33 -5.71 -8.30 8.27
N GLN A 34 -5.61 -9.56 7.83
CA GLN A 34 -5.26 -9.92 6.47
C GLN A 34 -6.34 -9.51 5.45
N ALA A 35 -7.61 -9.69 5.80
CA ALA A 35 -8.71 -9.28 4.94
C ALA A 35 -8.73 -7.77 4.73
N LEU A 36 -8.51 -7.00 5.82
CA LEU A 36 -8.43 -5.55 5.73
C LEU A 36 -7.22 -5.09 4.90
N LYS A 37 -6.04 -5.68 5.13
CA LYS A 37 -4.84 -5.33 4.35
C LYS A 37 -5.09 -5.54 2.85
N ARG A 38 -5.67 -6.67 2.46
CA ARG A 38 -6.04 -6.93 1.06
C ARG A 38 -7.02 -5.89 0.54
N TYR A 39 -8.09 -5.61 1.28
CA TYR A 39 -9.07 -4.61 0.88
C TYR A 39 -8.46 -3.22 0.65
N LEU A 40 -7.57 -2.78 1.55
CA LEU A 40 -6.90 -1.48 1.42
C LEU A 40 -5.94 -1.46 0.22
N VAL A 41 -5.22 -2.55 -0.04
CA VAL A 41 -4.35 -2.66 -1.22
C VAL A 41 -5.17 -2.65 -2.50
N ASP A 42 -6.28 -3.39 -2.57
CA ASP A 42 -7.18 -3.38 -3.74
C ASP A 42 -7.78 -1.99 -3.98
N GLN A 43 -8.09 -1.25 -2.91
CA GLN A 43 -8.55 0.14 -3.02
C GLN A 43 -7.47 1.05 -3.60
N ILE A 44 -6.22 0.88 -3.17
CA ILE A 44 -5.08 1.62 -3.73
C ILE A 44 -4.90 1.25 -5.21
N ASP A 45 -4.97 -0.02 -5.57
CA ASP A 45 -4.83 -0.47 -6.96
C ASP A 45 -5.88 0.16 -7.89
N ASN A 46 -7.13 0.22 -7.45
CA ASN A 46 -8.20 0.90 -8.19
C ASN A 46 -7.94 2.42 -8.31
N GLN A 47 -7.44 3.04 -7.26
CA GLN A 47 -7.10 4.46 -7.24
C GLN A 47 -5.94 4.77 -8.20
N LEU A 48 -4.87 3.96 -8.14
CA LEU A 48 -3.72 4.08 -9.04
C LEU A 48 -4.14 3.89 -10.50
N GLY A 49 -4.94 2.87 -10.81
CA GLY A 49 -5.43 2.60 -12.16
C GLY A 49 -6.23 3.76 -12.74
N SER A 50 -7.11 4.39 -11.95
CA SER A 50 -7.90 5.54 -12.40
C SER A 50 -7.03 6.77 -12.69
N VAL A 51 -6.00 7.01 -11.88
CA VAL A 51 -5.07 8.14 -12.05
C VAL A 51 -4.14 7.90 -13.24
N VAL A 52 -3.61 6.69 -13.40
CA VAL A 52 -2.75 6.33 -14.53
C VAL A 52 -3.48 6.55 -15.84
N GLY A 53 -4.66 5.94 -16.03
CA GLY A 53 -5.41 6.07 -17.27
C GLY A 53 -5.80 7.51 -17.60
N GLY A 54 -6.24 8.29 -16.60
CA GLY A 54 -6.58 9.70 -16.79
C GLY A 54 -5.38 10.60 -17.11
N THR A 55 -4.25 10.33 -16.48
CA THR A 55 -3.01 11.12 -16.66
C THR A 55 -2.30 10.73 -17.95
N ALA A 56 -2.20 9.45 -18.29
CA ALA A 56 -1.63 8.95 -19.52
C ALA A 56 -2.33 9.54 -20.73
N MET A 57 -3.67 9.51 -20.75
CA MET A 57 -4.47 10.07 -21.83
C MET A 57 -4.28 11.59 -22.02
N ARG A 58 -4.08 12.35 -20.93
CA ARG A 58 -3.83 13.79 -21.01
C ARG A 58 -2.43 14.10 -21.52
N LEU A 59 -1.43 13.37 -21.06
CA LEU A 59 -0.05 13.55 -21.49
C LEU A 59 0.12 13.17 -22.95
N ASP A 60 -0.48 12.06 -23.37
CA ASP A 60 -0.41 11.56 -24.74
C ASP A 60 -1.06 12.54 -25.72
N ARG A 61 -2.25 13.08 -25.41
CA ARG A 61 -2.89 14.14 -26.21
C ARG A 61 -2.07 15.43 -26.24
N GLY A 62 -1.46 15.81 -25.12
CA GLY A 62 -0.59 16.99 -25.07
C GLY A 62 0.61 16.84 -25.98
N ALA A 63 1.25 15.69 -25.99
CA ALA A 63 2.36 15.35 -26.86
C ALA A 63 1.96 15.34 -28.33
N ALA A 64 0.83 14.71 -28.69
CA ALA A 64 0.31 14.68 -30.07
C ALA A 64 0.00 16.06 -30.63
N ILE A 65 -0.54 16.97 -29.80
CA ILE A 65 -0.79 18.37 -30.20
C ILE A 65 0.54 19.11 -30.44
N GLN A 66 1.56 18.83 -29.64
CA GLN A 66 2.87 19.45 -29.76
C GLN A 66 3.59 18.99 -31.03
N GLU A 67 3.58 17.72 -31.35
CA GLU A 67 4.12 17.16 -32.59
C GLU A 67 3.44 17.78 -33.82
N GLN A 68 2.12 17.93 -33.79
CA GLN A 68 1.36 18.55 -34.89
C GLN A 68 1.70 20.05 -35.07
N HIS A 69 2.03 20.76 -33.99
CA HIS A 69 2.48 22.16 -34.06
C HIS A 69 3.89 22.30 -34.62
N ASP A 70 4.77 21.37 -34.27
CA ASP A 70 6.15 21.35 -34.78
C ASP A 70 6.19 21.01 -36.29
N GLU A 71 5.30 20.14 -36.77
CA GLU A 71 5.18 19.81 -38.21
C GLU A 71 4.62 20.98 -39.04
N LEU A 72 3.79 21.82 -38.45
CA LEU A 72 3.21 22.99 -39.16
C LEU A 72 4.16 24.19 -39.25
N GLY A 73 5.37 24.11 -38.74
CA GLY A 73 6.47 25.07 -38.99
C GLY A 73 6.25 26.43 -38.36
N GLU A 74 5.44 26.60 -37.32
CA GLU A 74 5.36 27.83 -36.56
C GLU A 74 6.59 27.97 -35.66
N ASN A 75 7.66 28.57 -36.25
CA ASN A 75 8.86 29.03 -35.54
C ASN A 75 8.50 30.16 -34.56
N ASN A 76 7.88 29.82 -33.45
CA ASN A 76 7.79 30.72 -32.33
C ASN A 76 8.85 30.36 -31.30
N HIS A 77 10.03 30.99 -31.43
CA HIS A 77 11.08 30.97 -30.44
C HIS A 77 10.59 31.55 -29.13
N GLN A 78 9.82 30.77 -28.38
CA GLN A 78 9.42 31.20 -27.07
C GLN A 78 9.83 30.16 -26.02
N LYS A 79 10.90 30.54 -25.35
CA LYS A 79 11.34 30.09 -24.03
C LYS A 79 11.49 28.58 -23.85
N LYS A 80 12.76 28.16 -23.88
CA LYS A 80 13.26 27.09 -23.01
C LYS A 80 12.48 27.10 -21.69
N ASN A 81 11.46 26.27 -21.59
CA ASN A 81 10.80 26.02 -20.31
C ASN A 81 11.82 25.33 -19.41
N SER A 82 12.47 26.12 -18.56
CA SER A 82 13.08 25.57 -17.35
C SER A 82 12.02 24.71 -16.68
N PRO A 83 12.36 23.53 -16.19
CA PRO A 83 11.38 22.69 -15.48
C PRO A 83 10.76 23.53 -14.39
N GLN A 84 9.46 23.81 -14.54
CA GLN A 84 8.73 24.54 -13.52
C GLN A 84 8.84 23.73 -12.23
N PRO A 85 9.13 24.36 -11.10
CA PRO A 85 9.13 23.67 -9.83
C PRO A 85 7.74 23.07 -9.66
N LEU A 86 7.72 21.73 -9.60
CA LEU A 86 6.53 20.93 -9.51
C LEU A 86 5.65 21.41 -8.36
N GLN A 87 4.44 21.84 -8.68
CA GLN A 87 3.45 22.19 -7.67
C GLN A 87 3.21 20.96 -6.80
N ARG A 88 3.57 21.07 -5.52
CA ARG A 88 3.22 20.06 -4.51
C ARG A 88 1.71 20.05 -4.39
N ILE A 89 1.08 19.14 -5.07
CA ILE A 89 -0.32 18.83 -4.83
C ILE A 89 -0.33 17.99 -3.55
N PRO A 90 -1.10 18.32 -2.53
CA PRO A 90 -1.21 17.51 -1.32
C PRO A 90 -1.98 16.22 -1.63
N THR A 91 -1.32 15.28 -2.25
CA THR A 91 -1.83 13.96 -2.56
C THR A 91 -0.84 12.92 -2.06
N THR A 92 -1.34 11.81 -1.58
CA THR A 92 -0.51 10.66 -1.19
C THR A 92 0.08 9.92 -2.40
N LEU A 93 -0.30 10.36 -3.62
CA LEU A 93 0.12 9.77 -4.87
C LEU A 93 1.35 10.49 -5.42
N SER A 94 2.30 9.73 -5.92
CA SER A 94 3.44 10.20 -6.69
C SER A 94 3.25 9.81 -8.15
N VAL A 95 3.45 10.78 -9.05
CA VAL A 95 3.40 10.58 -10.50
C VAL A 95 4.74 10.94 -11.09
N THR A 96 5.40 10.01 -11.76
CA THR A 96 6.74 10.21 -12.33
C THR A 96 6.71 9.83 -13.80
N LEU A 97 7.27 10.71 -14.64
CA LEU A 97 7.48 10.46 -16.07
C LEU A 97 8.94 10.13 -16.31
N ILE A 98 9.19 8.99 -16.91
CA ILE A 98 10.51 8.44 -17.19
C ILE A 98 10.68 8.36 -18.72
N ASP A 99 11.79 8.82 -19.25
CA ASP A 99 12.10 8.68 -20.67
C ASP A 99 12.44 7.22 -21.04
N ALA A 100 12.48 6.94 -22.33
CA ALA A 100 12.81 5.60 -22.83
C ALA A 100 14.23 5.11 -22.42
N LYS A 101 15.11 6.02 -21.95
CA LYS A 101 16.48 5.73 -21.49
C LYS A 101 16.55 5.54 -19.98
N GLY A 102 15.46 5.73 -19.25
CA GLY A 102 15.38 5.63 -17.79
C GLY A 102 15.66 6.95 -17.05
N GLY A 103 15.75 8.08 -17.76
CA GLY A 103 15.90 9.39 -17.17
C GLY A 103 14.55 9.95 -16.68
N ILE A 104 14.53 10.64 -15.54
CA ILE A 104 13.31 11.28 -15.03
C ILE A 104 13.10 12.60 -15.77
N LYS A 105 12.03 12.69 -16.56
CA LYS A 105 11.59 13.93 -17.23
C LYS A 105 10.81 14.85 -16.30
N GLY A 106 10.05 14.30 -15.40
CA GLY A 106 9.27 15.05 -14.44
C GLY A 106 8.71 14.17 -13.34
N ALA A 107 8.49 14.76 -12.18
CA ALA A 107 7.84 14.08 -11.06
C ALA A 107 6.87 15.05 -10.39
N LEU A 108 5.65 14.59 -10.14
CA LEU A 108 4.58 15.28 -9.41
C LEU A 108 4.22 14.41 -8.23
N GLY A 109 4.15 14.95 -7.05
CA GLY A 109 3.68 14.09 -6.02
C GLY A 109 3.70 14.65 -4.63
N GLY A 110 2.95 14.01 -3.75
CA GLY A 110 2.75 14.35 -2.38
C GLY A 110 4.03 14.33 -1.53
N ASP A 111 3.98 13.70 -0.37
CA ASP A 111 5.04 13.73 0.65
C ASP A 111 6.32 12.97 0.31
N LEU A 112 6.43 12.43 -0.92
CA LEU A 112 7.64 11.76 -1.36
C LEU A 112 8.74 12.78 -1.64
N THR A 113 9.84 12.71 -0.92
CA THR A 113 11.02 13.49 -1.21
C THR A 113 11.64 13.03 -2.53
N THR A 114 12.35 13.93 -3.22
CA THR A 114 13.06 13.58 -4.49
C THR A 114 13.96 12.37 -4.32
N PHE A 115 14.55 12.19 -3.15
CA PHE A 115 15.39 11.03 -2.82
C PHE A 115 14.58 9.73 -2.80
N GLN A 116 13.41 9.70 -2.18
CA GLN A 116 12.53 8.53 -2.14
C GLN A 116 12.05 8.16 -3.54
N ILE A 117 11.70 9.14 -4.37
CA ILE A 117 11.32 8.91 -5.76
C ILE A 117 12.48 8.30 -6.55
N THR A 118 13.70 8.84 -6.42
CA THR A 118 14.87 8.37 -7.14
C THR A 118 15.29 6.96 -6.70
N ASP A 119 15.23 6.68 -5.40
CA ASP A 119 15.59 5.37 -4.85
C ASP A 119 14.59 4.29 -5.26
N TYR A 120 13.32 4.59 -5.20
CA TYR A 120 12.22 3.76 -5.66
C TYR A 120 12.30 3.45 -7.16
N LEU A 121 12.78 4.39 -7.97
CA LEU A 121 12.91 4.23 -9.43
C LEU A 121 14.25 3.64 -9.87
N LYS A 122 15.20 3.44 -8.95
CA LYS A 122 16.46 2.78 -9.27
C LYS A 122 16.20 1.42 -9.92
N GLY A 123 16.68 1.26 -11.15
CA GLY A 123 16.52 0.04 -11.94
C GLY A 123 15.11 -0.15 -12.54
N PHE A 124 14.26 0.87 -12.50
CA PHE A 124 13.02 0.86 -13.26
C PHE A 124 13.34 1.17 -14.73
N THR A 125 13.11 0.21 -15.61
CA THR A 125 13.39 0.32 -17.03
C THR A 125 12.10 0.18 -17.84
N HIS A 126 12.13 0.66 -19.10
CA HIS A 126 11.04 0.45 -20.05
C HIS A 126 10.64 -1.04 -20.16
N ALA A 127 11.64 -1.94 -20.17
CA ALA A 127 11.39 -3.39 -20.18
C ALA A 127 10.59 -3.86 -18.97
N LYS A 128 10.81 -3.27 -17.79
CA LYS A 128 10.08 -3.58 -16.57
C LYS A 128 8.63 -3.07 -16.63
N ALA A 129 8.40 -1.91 -17.24
CA ALA A 129 7.07 -1.38 -17.50
C ALA A 129 6.29 -2.27 -18.45
N VAL A 130 6.91 -2.72 -19.54
CA VAL A 130 6.32 -3.70 -20.48
C VAL A 130 5.97 -5.00 -19.78
N ALA A 131 6.85 -5.49 -18.90
CA ALA A 131 6.63 -6.74 -18.18
C ALA A 131 5.46 -6.69 -17.18
N THR A 132 5.15 -5.51 -16.64
CA THR A 132 4.03 -5.34 -15.71
C THR A 132 2.68 -5.18 -16.42
N ASP A 133 2.69 -4.80 -17.71
CA ASP A 133 1.50 -4.69 -18.55
C ASP A 133 0.36 -3.89 -17.88
N GLY A 134 0.68 -2.73 -17.30
CA GLY A 134 -0.28 -1.89 -16.59
C GLY A 134 -0.85 -2.49 -15.29
N LYS A 135 -0.31 -3.62 -14.81
CA LYS A 135 -0.76 -4.24 -13.55
C LYS A 135 -0.08 -3.60 -12.35
N PRO A 136 -0.79 -3.48 -11.22
CA PRO A 136 -0.19 -3.00 -9.99
C PRO A 136 0.90 -3.95 -9.47
N PHE A 137 2.04 -3.39 -9.05
CA PHE A 137 3.14 -4.14 -8.46
C PHE A 137 3.66 -3.44 -7.20
N THR A 138 4.30 -4.21 -6.32
CA THR A 138 4.90 -3.67 -5.09
C THR A 138 6.39 -3.47 -5.30
N VAL A 139 6.88 -2.29 -4.91
CA VAL A 139 8.29 -1.95 -4.89
C VAL A 139 8.75 -1.89 -3.45
N GLN A 140 9.78 -2.68 -3.14
CA GLN A 140 10.44 -2.64 -1.85
C GLN A 140 11.51 -1.54 -1.88
N ALA A 141 11.47 -0.64 -0.90
CA ALA A 141 12.45 0.41 -0.71
C ALA A 141 13.14 0.23 0.65
N ASP A 142 14.22 1.00 0.90
CA ASP A 142 14.91 1.02 2.21
C ASP A 142 14.05 1.71 3.31
N GLY A 143 12.75 1.71 3.14
CA GLY A 143 11.74 2.30 4.01
C GLY A 143 10.39 1.60 3.80
N PRO A 144 9.29 2.36 3.81
CA PRO A 144 7.98 1.80 3.54
C PRO A 144 7.88 1.27 2.10
N ASP A 145 7.19 0.16 1.92
CA ASP A 145 6.88 -0.37 0.60
C ASP A 145 5.97 0.58 -0.18
N PHE A 146 6.10 0.56 -1.51
CA PHE A 146 5.26 1.33 -2.42
C PHE A 146 4.45 0.40 -3.32
N ARG A 147 3.20 0.77 -3.56
CA ARG A 147 2.37 0.18 -4.59
C ARG A 147 2.40 1.07 -5.81
N ALA A 148 2.68 0.52 -6.99
CA ALA A 148 2.89 1.27 -8.21
C ALA A 148 2.20 0.64 -9.40
N ILE A 149 1.83 1.47 -10.39
CA ILE A 149 1.43 1.07 -11.74
C ILE A 149 2.30 1.83 -12.72
N ALA A 150 2.75 1.16 -13.78
CA ALA A 150 3.49 1.76 -14.87
C ALA A 150 2.74 1.56 -16.18
N GLU A 151 2.63 2.64 -16.97
CA GLU A 151 2.02 2.64 -18.30
C GLU A 151 2.93 3.35 -19.29
N ILE A 152 3.03 2.82 -20.51
CA ILE A 152 3.84 3.39 -21.57
C ILE A 152 2.95 4.29 -22.41
N LEU A 153 3.39 5.53 -22.61
CA LEU A 153 2.71 6.49 -23.48
C LEU A 153 2.97 6.12 -24.93
N PRO A 154 1.93 5.81 -25.74
CA PRO A 154 2.12 5.34 -27.11
C PRO A 154 2.76 6.39 -28.05
N THR A 155 2.48 7.69 -27.83
CA THR A 155 3.00 8.76 -28.68
C THR A 155 4.50 9.04 -28.44
N THR A 156 4.94 9.12 -27.18
CA THR A 156 6.31 9.51 -26.85
C THR A 156 7.24 8.36 -26.51
N GLY A 157 6.69 7.17 -26.22
CA GLY A 157 7.45 6.02 -25.71
C GLY A 157 7.93 6.20 -24.26
N ASP A 158 7.54 7.29 -23.59
CA ASP A 158 7.87 7.54 -22.20
C ASP A 158 7.05 6.62 -21.28
N THR A 159 7.55 6.36 -20.10
CA THR A 159 6.87 5.56 -19.09
C THR A 159 6.33 6.45 -17.98
N LEU A 160 5.01 6.40 -17.80
CA LEU A 160 4.32 7.02 -16.69
C LEU A 160 4.25 6.04 -15.52
N VAL A 161 4.81 6.41 -14.37
CA VAL A 161 4.74 5.62 -13.15
C VAL A 161 3.95 6.39 -12.10
N VAL A 162 2.90 5.76 -11.59
CA VAL A 162 2.13 6.29 -10.46
C VAL A 162 2.31 5.36 -9.29
N ALA A 163 2.64 5.92 -8.13
CA ALA A 163 2.92 5.16 -6.93
C ALA A 163 2.30 5.78 -5.68
N GLN A 164 2.05 4.92 -4.68
CA GLN A 164 1.57 5.30 -3.36
C GLN A 164 2.30 4.50 -2.28
N SER A 165 2.67 5.17 -1.18
CA SER A 165 3.25 4.50 -0.02
C SER A 165 2.23 3.61 0.68
N LEU A 166 2.66 2.41 1.06
CA LEU A 166 1.86 1.46 1.87
C LEU A 166 2.03 1.69 3.37
N GLU A 167 2.80 2.69 3.80
CA GLU A 167 3.07 2.98 5.22
C GLU A 167 1.77 3.14 6.03
N ALA A 168 0.81 3.89 5.50
CA ALA A 168 -0.47 4.11 6.15
C ALA A 168 -1.27 2.80 6.30
N VAL A 169 -1.20 1.92 5.31
CA VAL A 169 -1.86 0.60 5.33
C VAL A 169 -1.23 -0.29 6.40
N ASP A 170 0.09 -0.36 6.45
CA ASP A 170 0.81 -1.19 7.42
C ASP A 170 0.59 -0.66 8.85
N LYS A 171 0.69 0.65 9.05
CA LYS A 171 0.42 1.30 10.35
C LYS A 171 -1.00 1.02 10.84
N THR A 172 -2.01 1.17 9.96
CA THR A 172 -3.41 0.89 10.31
C THR A 172 -3.62 -0.58 10.65
N SER A 173 -3.03 -1.49 9.85
CA SER A 173 -3.12 -2.93 10.10
C SER A 173 -2.49 -3.33 11.44
N HIS A 174 -1.33 -2.77 11.78
CA HIS A 174 -0.67 -3.01 13.07
C HIS A 174 -1.46 -2.44 14.26
N GLN A 175 -2.03 -1.25 14.11
CA GLN A 175 -2.87 -0.64 15.17
C GLN A 175 -4.11 -1.48 15.45
N LEU A 176 -4.79 -1.98 14.41
CA LEU A 176 -5.94 -2.85 14.55
C LEU A 176 -5.59 -4.19 15.18
N LEU A 177 -4.48 -4.80 14.79
CA LEU A 177 -4.01 -6.04 15.38
C LEU A 177 -3.74 -5.85 16.88
N ALA A 178 -3.08 -4.77 17.28
CA ALA A 178 -2.85 -4.43 18.68
C ALA A 178 -4.17 -4.23 19.45
N LEU A 179 -5.14 -3.53 18.86
CA LEU A 179 -6.46 -3.32 19.45
C LEU A 179 -7.20 -4.67 19.67
N PHE A 180 -7.19 -5.54 18.67
CA PHE A 180 -7.80 -6.87 18.79
C PHE A 180 -7.14 -7.72 19.87
N LEU A 181 -5.81 -7.66 19.99
CA LEU A 181 -5.08 -8.37 21.06
C LEU A 181 -5.48 -7.87 22.45
N ILE A 182 -5.59 -6.55 22.62
CA ILE A 182 -6.01 -5.94 23.89
C ILE A 182 -7.44 -6.37 24.24
N ILE A 183 -8.38 -6.25 23.31
CA ILE A 183 -9.77 -6.66 23.51
C ILE A 183 -9.85 -8.17 23.81
N GLY A 184 -9.14 -8.99 23.04
CA GLY A 184 -9.07 -10.44 23.26
C GLY A 184 -8.54 -10.80 24.64
N LEU A 185 -7.51 -10.10 25.13
CA LEU A 185 -6.98 -10.29 26.48
C LEU A 185 -8.01 -9.93 27.57
N ILE A 186 -8.71 -8.81 27.40
CA ILE A 186 -9.77 -8.40 28.35
C ILE A 186 -10.87 -9.47 28.42
N VAL A 187 -11.33 -9.96 27.27
CA VAL A 187 -12.37 -10.99 27.20
C VAL A 187 -11.91 -12.29 27.88
N LEU A 188 -10.68 -12.72 27.63
CA LEU A 188 -10.11 -13.90 28.28
C LEU A 188 -10.04 -13.75 29.81
N VAL A 189 -9.65 -12.57 30.30
CA VAL A 189 -9.64 -12.27 31.75
C VAL A 189 -11.05 -12.33 32.32
N LEU A 190 -12.05 -11.76 31.65
CA LEU A 190 -13.44 -11.80 32.09
C LEU A 190 -13.98 -13.26 32.12
N ILE A 191 -13.65 -14.07 31.12
CA ILE A 191 -14.01 -15.50 31.11
C ILE A 191 -13.35 -16.22 32.29
N ALA A 192 -12.08 -15.96 32.55
CA ALA A 192 -11.35 -16.59 33.67
C ALA A 192 -11.94 -16.22 35.04
N ILE A 193 -12.31 -14.95 35.23
CA ILE A 193 -12.97 -14.46 36.46
C ILE A 193 -14.36 -15.08 36.61
N GLY A 194 -15.14 -15.05 35.52
CA GLY A 194 -16.51 -15.65 35.51
C GLY A 194 -16.48 -17.14 35.82
N ALA A 195 -15.60 -17.89 35.19
CA ALA A 195 -15.43 -19.32 35.45
C ALA A 195 -15.05 -19.59 36.93
N ARG A 196 -14.14 -18.76 37.50
CA ARG A 196 -13.74 -18.89 38.89
C ARG A 196 -14.91 -18.55 39.85
N TYR A 197 -15.73 -17.56 39.52
CA TYR A 197 -16.90 -17.15 40.32
C TYR A 197 -17.97 -18.23 40.33
N VAL A 198 -18.29 -18.80 39.15
CA VAL A 198 -19.26 -19.89 39.03
C VAL A 198 -18.83 -21.14 39.82
N ILE A 199 -17.53 -21.47 39.79
CA ILE A 199 -16.99 -22.61 40.56
C ILE A 199 -17.10 -22.35 42.06
N ARG A 200 -17.00 -21.10 42.53
CA ARG A 200 -17.04 -20.76 43.95
C ARG A 200 -18.48 -20.77 44.51
N ILE A 201 -19.51 -20.42 43.71
CA ILE A 201 -20.90 -20.42 44.15
C ILE A 201 -21.53 -21.81 44.05
N GLY A 202 -21.09 -22.63 43.12
CA GLY A 202 -21.66 -23.98 42.90
C GLY A 202 -21.15 -25.03 43.91
N MET A 203 -20.47 -24.62 44.95
CA MET A 203 -20.08 -25.40 46.11
C MET A 203 -20.63 -24.78 47.39
#